data_2ea2640d4924b3dc4a0c4f5c6cfb4b34
#
_entry.id   2ea2640d4924b3dc4a0c4f5c6cfb4b34
#
_cell.length_a   1.000
_cell.length_b   1.000
_cell.length_c   1.000
_cell.angle_alpha   90.00
_cell.angle_beta   90.00
_cell.angle_gamma   90.00
#
_symmetry.space_group_name_H-M   'P 1'
#
loop_
_entity.id
_entity.type
_entity.pdbx_description
1 polymer ?
#
loop_
_entity_poly.entity_id
_entity_poly.type
_entity_poly.pdbx_seq_one_letter_code
_entity_poly.pdbx_strand_id
1 'polypeptide(L)'
;MRVLCTCVPGDGHFNPMLPLARALADAGHQVAFATSEAIAPHVVKAGFEYLAAGISLPEQLAEARRRFPAEAALVGAERFENFVPKMLGGVAAPPRIDDLMPIVEEWRPDVVVHDETELGGPVAAARAGIPHVDHSVGILRPLSMFRLARQMLEPVYQRWGVELGPYAGLADYLYLDVCPPSLQSAWIDQITVAHPMQNAAIPPDPDEQPPAWLAELADRPTLYVSLGTVFNNDPTVFRSILEGVRGEPVNVIATVGRSNDPADLGPQPDHVHVERYVSQALLLPHCDVVVNQGGTAILSILAEGLPMIVVPQGANQFHNAAALEAAGVGRTLLPGQVTAESVRTELRALLDDPGYGQRAGRIAAEIEAMPGPVEGVRLVERLAEEHRPLVAK
;
A
#
# COMPACT_ATOMS: atom_id res chain seq x y z
N MET A 1 -3.26 -15.21 -22.19
CA MET A 1 -3.99 -15.77 -21.02
C MET A 1 -4.93 -14.72 -20.42
N ARG A 2 -5.82 -15.17 -19.53
CA ARG A 2 -6.78 -14.34 -18.80
C ARG A 2 -6.34 -14.23 -17.33
N VAL A 3 -6.05 -13.02 -16.86
CA VAL A 3 -5.53 -12.73 -15.53
C VAL A 3 -6.59 -12.01 -14.72
N LEU A 4 -7.08 -12.63 -13.66
CA LEU A 4 -8.04 -12.02 -12.74
C LEU A 4 -7.28 -11.39 -11.57
N CYS A 5 -7.29 -10.07 -11.49
CA CYS A 5 -6.73 -9.34 -10.35
C CYS A 5 -7.79 -9.14 -9.27
N THR A 6 -7.44 -9.35 -8.00
CA THR A 6 -8.31 -9.05 -6.86
C THR A 6 -7.56 -8.24 -5.80
N CYS A 7 -8.21 -7.25 -5.19
CA CYS A 7 -7.59 -6.44 -4.15
C CYS A 7 -8.58 -5.98 -3.08
N VAL A 8 -8.05 -5.66 -1.91
CA VAL A 8 -8.82 -4.91 -0.89
C VAL A 8 -9.25 -3.57 -1.49
N PRO A 9 -10.50 -3.12 -1.27
CA PRO A 9 -11.02 -1.91 -1.91
C PRO A 9 -10.44 -0.64 -1.31
N GLY A 10 -9.31 -0.21 -1.85
CA GLY A 10 -8.63 1.03 -1.47
C GLY A 10 -7.42 1.31 -2.34
N ASP A 11 -7.08 2.59 -2.53
CA ASP A 11 -5.98 3.04 -3.39
C ASP A 11 -4.64 2.41 -3.00
N GLY A 12 -4.39 2.22 -1.69
CA GLY A 12 -3.17 1.60 -1.18
C GLY A 12 -2.99 0.12 -1.54
N HIS A 13 -4.03 -0.56 -2.02
CA HIS A 13 -4.00 -1.95 -2.47
C HIS A 13 -4.11 -2.06 -3.99
N PHE A 14 -4.95 -1.23 -4.60
CA PHE A 14 -5.15 -1.20 -6.04
C PHE A 14 -3.94 -0.62 -6.79
N ASN A 15 -3.46 0.55 -6.36
CA ASN A 15 -2.39 1.26 -7.05
C ASN A 15 -1.08 0.46 -7.17
N PRO A 16 -0.60 -0.26 -6.12
CA PRO A 16 0.60 -1.08 -6.25
C PRO A 16 0.52 -2.20 -7.30
N MET A 17 -0.68 -2.69 -7.61
CA MET A 17 -0.89 -3.74 -8.62
C MET A 17 -0.89 -3.21 -10.06
N LEU A 18 -1.10 -1.90 -10.26
CA LEU A 18 -1.23 -1.31 -11.60
C LEU A 18 0.00 -1.51 -12.50
N PRO A 19 1.25 -1.39 -12.02
CA PRO A 19 2.43 -1.62 -12.86
C PRO A 19 2.45 -3.02 -13.47
N LEU A 20 2.19 -4.05 -12.67
CA LEU A 20 2.10 -5.42 -13.16
C LEU A 20 0.89 -5.62 -14.09
N ALA A 21 -0.29 -5.11 -13.71
CA ALA A 21 -1.50 -5.25 -14.52
C ALA A 21 -1.35 -4.61 -15.91
N ARG A 22 -0.72 -3.44 -15.99
CA ARG A 22 -0.41 -2.78 -17.27
C ARG A 22 0.60 -3.58 -18.09
N ALA A 23 1.68 -4.05 -17.47
CA ALA A 23 2.68 -4.89 -18.15
C ALA A 23 2.06 -6.19 -18.70
N LEU A 24 1.13 -6.81 -17.97
CA LEU A 24 0.36 -7.97 -18.45
C LEU A 24 -0.53 -7.61 -19.66
N ALA A 25 -1.22 -6.48 -19.60
CA ALA A 25 -2.05 -6.01 -20.72
C ALA A 25 -1.19 -5.67 -21.96
N ASP A 26 -0.04 -5.01 -21.77
CA ASP A 26 0.91 -4.67 -22.83
C ASP A 26 1.52 -5.92 -23.47
N ALA A 27 1.68 -7.02 -22.69
CA ALA A 27 2.08 -8.34 -23.20
C ALA A 27 0.95 -9.08 -23.93
N GLY A 28 -0.23 -8.48 -24.08
CA GLY A 28 -1.38 -9.03 -24.82
C GLY A 28 -2.27 -9.95 -23.98
N HIS A 29 -2.18 -9.92 -22.65
CA HIS A 29 -3.07 -10.66 -21.78
C HIS A 29 -4.36 -9.90 -21.51
N GLN A 30 -5.47 -10.64 -21.34
CA GLN A 30 -6.72 -10.04 -20.89
C GLN A 30 -6.69 -9.92 -19.37
N VAL A 31 -6.81 -8.71 -18.85
CA VAL A 31 -6.75 -8.41 -17.42
C VAL A 31 -8.08 -7.82 -16.96
N ALA A 32 -8.64 -8.35 -15.88
CA ALA A 32 -9.81 -7.79 -15.20
C ALA A 32 -9.55 -7.64 -13.70
N PHE A 33 -10.23 -6.69 -13.06
CA PHE A 33 -10.19 -6.52 -11.61
C PHE A 33 -11.54 -6.88 -10.98
N ALA A 34 -11.53 -7.87 -10.08
CA ALA A 34 -12.66 -8.22 -9.24
C ALA A 34 -12.48 -7.62 -7.84
N THR A 35 -13.25 -6.60 -7.52
CA THR A 35 -13.17 -5.87 -6.25
C THR A 35 -14.48 -5.14 -5.94
N SER A 36 -14.58 -4.47 -4.78
CA SER A 36 -15.79 -3.76 -4.39
C SER A 36 -16.10 -2.57 -5.32
N GLU A 37 -17.39 -2.29 -5.49
CA GLU A 37 -17.90 -1.16 -6.27
C GLU A 37 -17.29 0.20 -5.86
N ALA A 38 -16.84 0.33 -4.61
CA ALA A 38 -16.23 1.55 -4.11
C ALA A 38 -15.01 2.04 -4.92
N ILE A 39 -14.27 1.14 -5.57
CA ILE A 39 -13.11 1.50 -6.41
C ILE A 39 -13.34 1.22 -7.90
N ALA A 40 -14.55 0.85 -8.33
CA ALA A 40 -14.88 0.65 -9.74
C ALA A 40 -14.48 1.83 -10.64
N PRO A 41 -14.70 3.10 -10.27
CA PRO A 41 -14.26 4.24 -11.08
C PRO A 41 -12.74 4.28 -11.31
N HIS A 42 -11.94 3.85 -10.33
CA HIS A 42 -10.47 3.80 -10.46
C HIS A 42 -10.04 2.68 -11.41
N VAL A 43 -10.67 1.51 -11.34
CA VAL A 43 -10.43 0.37 -12.26
C VAL A 43 -10.73 0.77 -13.70
N VAL A 44 -11.92 1.33 -13.94
CA VAL A 44 -12.35 1.77 -15.29
C VAL A 44 -11.44 2.88 -15.82
N LYS A 45 -11.09 3.87 -14.98
CA LYS A 45 -10.15 4.93 -15.35
C LYS A 45 -8.77 4.39 -15.71
N ALA A 46 -8.32 3.33 -15.05
CA ALA A 46 -7.05 2.66 -15.37
C ALA A 46 -7.08 1.85 -16.67
N GLY A 47 -8.26 1.70 -17.31
CA GLY A 47 -8.46 0.99 -18.57
C GLY A 47 -8.75 -0.51 -18.44
N PHE A 48 -9.10 -0.99 -17.23
CA PHE A 48 -9.37 -2.40 -16.98
C PHE A 48 -10.87 -2.72 -16.89
N GLU A 49 -11.21 -3.96 -17.22
CA GLU A 49 -12.53 -4.52 -16.96
C GLU A 49 -12.77 -4.61 -15.46
N TYR A 50 -13.93 -4.15 -15.00
CA TYR A 50 -14.35 -4.20 -13.60
C TYR A 50 -15.39 -5.32 -13.41
N LEU A 51 -15.19 -6.16 -12.40
CA LEU A 51 -16.09 -7.20 -11.94
C LEU A 51 -16.41 -6.95 -10.45
N ALA A 52 -17.69 -6.91 -10.11
CA ALA A 52 -18.10 -6.60 -8.74
C ALA A 52 -17.85 -7.80 -7.80
N ALA A 53 -17.04 -7.60 -6.75
CA ALA A 53 -16.77 -8.62 -5.74
C ALA A 53 -16.47 -8.04 -4.37
N GLY A 54 -17.21 -8.46 -3.35
CA GLY A 54 -17.03 -8.09 -1.95
C GLY A 54 -17.60 -6.72 -1.59
N ILE A 55 -17.57 -6.42 -0.31
CA ILE A 55 -18.11 -5.21 0.32
C ILE A 55 -17.05 -4.12 0.45
N SER A 56 -17.49 -2.87 0.60
CA SER A 56 -16.61 -1.70 0.77
C SER A 56 -15.81 -1.73 2.08
N LEU A 57 -14.69 -1.02 2.15
CA LEU A 57 -13.88 -0.94 3.36
C LEU A 57 -14.64 -0.35 4.58
N PRO A 58 -15.47 0.68 4.45
CA PRO A 58 -16.32 1.14 5.56
C PRO A 58 -17.26 0.07 6.09
N GLU A 59 -17.90 -0.73 5.21
CA GLU A 59 -18.77 -1.85 5.61
C GLU A 59 -17.97 -2.95 6.31
N GLN A 60 -16.78 -3.31 5.80
CA GLN A 60 -15.88 -4.26 6.44
C GLN A 60 -15.52 -3.82 7.86
N LEU A 61 -15.14 -2.56 8.03
CA LEU A 61 -14.77 -1.98 9.32
C LEU A 61 -15.97 -1.93 10.29
N ALA A 62 -17.15 -1.55 9.83
CA ALA A 62 -18.36 -1.49 10.65
C ALA A 62 -18.74 -2.88 11.17
N GLU A 63 -18.78 -3.87 10.28
CA GLU A 63 -19.11 -5.25 10.63
C GLU A 63 -18.04 -5.89 11.53
N ALA A 64 -16.74 -5.64 11.25
CA ALA A 64 -15.67 -6.15 12.08
C ALA A 64 -15.70 -5.57 13.49
N ARG A 65 -15.98 -4.28 13.66
CA ARG A 65 -16.16 -3.65 14.98
C ARG A 65 -17.34 -4.25 15.74
N ARG A 66 -18.42 -4.60 15.04
CA ARG A 66 -19.58 -5.28 15.64
C ARG A 66 -19.25 -6.69 16.10
N ARG A 67 -18.51 -7.47 15.30
CA ARG A 67 -18.17 -8.88 15.56
C ARG A 67 -17.03 -9.07 16.54
N PHE A 68 -16.05 -8.15 16.52
CA PHE A 68 -14.81 -8.22 17.29
C PHE A 68 -14.58 -6.94 18.11
N PRO A 69 -15.52 -6.57 19.03
CA PRO A 69 -15.44 -5.29 19.75
C PRO A 69 -14.22 -5.19 20.67
N ALA A 70 -13.76 -6.30 21.24
CA ALA A 70 -12.58 -6.31 22.11
C ALA A 70 -11.31 -5.97 21.34
N GLU A 71 -11.08 -6.60 20.18
CA GLU A 71 -9.93 -6.34 19.33
C GLU A 71 -10.02 -4.97 18.64
N ALA A 72 -11.23 -4.51 18.34
CA ALA A 72 -11.45 -3.17 17.78
C ALA A 72 -11.10 -2.04 18.77
N ALA A 73 -11.15 -2.31 20.08
CA ALA A 73 -10.77 -1.38 21.13
C ALA A 73 -9.25 -1.29 21.37
N LEU A 74 -8.47 -2.24 20.86
CA LEU A 74 -7.01 -2.18 20.91
C LEU A 74 -6.48 -0.98 20.12
N VAL A 75 -5.23 -0.59 20.36
CA VAL A 75 -4.59 0.56 19.70
C VAL A 75 -3.25 0.17 19.08
N GLY A 76 -2.76 1.00 18.15
CA GLY A 76 -1.43 0.85 17.56
C GLY A 76 -1.20 -0.50 16.90
N ALA A 77 0.00 -1.06 17.09
CA ALA A 77 0.43 -2.33 16.52
C ALA A 77 -0.43 -3.50 17.02
N GLU A 78 -0.82 -3.50 18.30
CA GLU A 78 -1.64 -4.57 18.88
C GLU A 78 -3.01 -4.69 18.20
N ARG A 79 -3.64 -3.56 17.89
CA ARG A 79 -4.88 -3.54 17.09
C ARG A 79 -4.64 -4.08 15.68
N PHE A 80 -3.56 -3.67 15.05
CA PHE A 80 -3.21 -4.12 13.71
C PHE A 80 -3.05 -5.64 13.66
N GLU A 81 -2.31 -6.22 14.60
CA GLU A 81 -2.00 -7.66 14.62
C GLU A 81 -3.18 -8.55 15.01
N ASN A 82 -4.16 -8.03 15.77
CA ASN A 82 -5.27 -8.84 16.29
C ASN A 82 -6.62 -8.54 15.64
N PHE A 83 -6.90 -7.28 15.31
CA PHE A 83 -8.18 -6.88 14.69
C PHE A 83 -8.18 -7.06 13.17
N VAL A 84 -7.11 -6.63 12.50
CA VAL A 84 -7.06 -6.65 11.03
C VAL A 84 -7.17 -8.08 10.46
N PRO A 85 -6.47 -9.11 10.94
CA PRO A 85 -6.62 -10.46 10.44
C PRO A 85 -8.04 -11.02 10.59
N LYS A 86 -8.71 -10.70 11.70
CA LYS A 86 -10.11 -11.10 11.93
C LYS A 86 -11.07 -10.37 10.99
N MET A 87 -10.80 -9.10 10.70
CA MET A 87 -11.56 -8.36 9.70
C MET A 87 -11.36 -8.96 8.30
N LEU A 88 -10.11 -9.21 7.88
CA LEU A 88 -9.80 -9.73 6.55
C LEU A 88 -10.38 -11.14 6.35
N GLY A 89 -10.06 -12.10 7.25
CA GLY A 89 -10.50 -13.49 7.11
C GLY A 89 -11.94 -13.72 7.51
N GLY A 90 -12.43 -13.02 8.55
CA GLY A 90 -13.76 -13.27 9.12
C GLY A 90 -14.89 -12.42 8.54
N VAL A 91 -14.59 -11.28 7.92
CA VAL A 91 -15.61 -10.31 7.43
C VAL A 91 -15.44 -10.03 5.95
N ALA A 92 -14.25 -9.66 5.51
CA ALA A 92 -14.02 -9.22 4.13
C ALA A 92 -14.03 -10.38 3.13
N ALA A 93 -13.32 -11.47 3.44
CA ALA A 93 -13.14 -12.58 2.52
C ALA A 93 -14.42 -13.38 2.25
N PRO A 94 -15.29 -13.75 3.23
CA PRO A 94 -16.45 -14.60 2.94
C PRO A 94 -17.39 -14.06 1.85
N PRO A 95 -17.92 -12.82 1.90
CA PRO A 95 -18.78 -12.30 0.84
C PRO A 95 -18.04 -12.17 -0.49
N ARG A 96 -16.77 -11.83 -0.48
CA ARG A 96 -15.96 -11.73 -1.70
C ARG A 96 -15.79 -13.09 -2.36
N ILE A 97 -15.56 -14.15 -1.59
CA ILE A 97 -15.47 -15.52 -2.12
C ILE A 97 -16.78 -15.92 -2.78
N ASP A 98 -17.92 -15.63 -2.14
CA ASP A 98 -19.24 -15.92 -2.70
C ASP A 98 -19.44 -15.22 -4.06
N ASP A 99 -18.96 -13.99 -4.22
CA ASP A 99 -19.02 -13.24 -5.48
C ASP A 99 -17.99 -13.73 -6.52
N LEU A 100 -16.78 -14.15 -6.08
CA LEU A 100 -15.72 -14.62 -6.96
C LEU A 100 -16.05 -15.99 -7.60
N MET A 101 -16.80 -16.85 -6.92
CA MET A 101 -17.10 -18.19 -7.45
C MET A 101 -17.78 -18.16 -8.83
N PRO A 102 -18.91 -17.44 -9.05
CA PRO A 102 -19.48 -17.33 -10.39
C PRO A 102 -18.53 -16.60 -11.37
N ILE A 103 -17.76 -15.62 -10.91
CA ILE A 103 -16.80 -14.91 -11.77
C ILE A 103 -15.75 -15.88 -12.33
N VAL A 104 -15.13 -16.73 -11.51
CA VAL A 104 -14.11 -17.67 -12.00
C VAL A 104 -14.70 -18.74 -12.91
N GLU A 105 -15.97 -19.15 -12.71
CA GLU A 105 -16.69 -20.09 -13.57
C GLU A 105 -17.02 -19.49 -14.96
N GLU A 106 -17.46 -18.23 -15.00
CA GLU A 106 -17.88 -17.55 -16.23
C GLU A 106 -16.70 -16.94 -16.98
N TRP A 107 -15.86 -16.18 -16.26
CA TRP A 107 -14.73 -15.45 -16.84
C TRP A 107 -13.53 -16.36 -17.13
N ARG A 108 -13.39 -17.52 -16.45
CA ARG A 108 -12.39 -18.57 -16.65
C ARG A 108 -10.95 -18.01 -16.71
N PRO A 109 -10.44 -17.44 -15.63
CA PRO A 109 -9.06 -17.01 -15.57
C PRO A 109 -8.08 -18.18 -15.65
N ASP A 110 -6.89 -17.94 -16.22
CA ASP A 110 -5.77 -18.89 -16.20
C ASP A 110 -4.98 -18.77 -14.89
N VAL A 111 -5.02 -17.58 -14.26
CA VAL A 111 -4.32 -17.26 -13.01
C VAL A 111 -5.07 -16.14 -12.27
N VAL A 112 -5.04 -16.20 -10.94
CA VAL A 112 -5.49 -15.10 -10.06
C VAL A 112 -4.28 -14.36 -9.51
N VAL A 113 -4.26 -13.02 -9.63
CA VAL A 113 -3.28 -12.15 -8.97
C VAL A 113 -4.00 -11.36 -7.90
N HIS A 114 -3.62 -11.51 -6.64
CA HIS A 114 -4.27 -10.81 -5.53
C HIS A 114 -3.28 -10.02 -4.68
N ASP A 115 -3.73 -8.92 -4.07
CA ASP A 115 -2.89 -8.30 -3.05
C ASP A 115 -2.77 -9.24 -1.83
N GLU A 116 -1.64 -9.21 -1.15
CA GLU A 116 -1.30 -10.14 -0.06
C GLU A 116 -2.31 -10.19 1.10
N THR A 117 -3.22 -9.21 1.19
CA THR A 117 -4.26 -9.14 2.23
C THR A 117 -5.67 -9.40 1.69
N GLU A 118 -5.80 -9.61 0.41
CA GLU A 118 -7.03 -10.05 -0.21
C GLU A 118 -7.09 -11.59 -0.21
N LEU A 119 -7.87 -12.15 0.70
CA LEU A 119 -7.88 -13.58 1.01
C LEU A 119 -8.97 -14.38 0.28
N GLY A 120 -9.75 -13.73 -0.57
CA GLY A 120 -10.77 -14.38 -1.38
C GLY A 120 -10.21 -14.97 -2.67
N GLY A 121 -9.27 -14.29 -3.30
CA GLY A 121 -8.61 -14.71 -4.53
C GLY A 121 -7.98 -16.10 -4.44
N PRO A 122 -7.15 -16.40 -3.43
CA PRO A 122 -6.57 -17.73 -3.22
C PRO A 122 -7.62 -18.84 -3.11
N VAL A 123 -8.74 -18.59 -2.40
CA VAL A 123 -9.82 -19.57 -2.24
C VAL A 123 -10.52 -19.82 -3.57
N ALA A 124 -10.81 -18.77 -4.33
CA ALA A 124 -11.43 -18.89 -5.65
C ALA A 124 -10.50 -19.62 -6.64
N ALA A 125 -9.21 -19.32 -6.63
CA ALA A 125 -8.22 -20.00 -7.45
C ALA A 125 -8.12 -21.50 -7.10
N ALA A 126 -8.00 -21.83 -5.81
CA ALA A 126 -7.96 -23.22 -5.35
C ALA A 126 -9.22 -23.98 -5.75
N ARG A 127 -10.40 -23.37 -5.65
CA ARG A 127 -11.67 -24.00 -6.07
C ARG A 127 -11.74 -24.23 -7.58
N ALA A 128 -11.17 -23.31 -8.36
CA ALA A 128 -11.11 -23.44 -9.83
C ALA A 128 -9.96 -24.36 -10.31
N GLY A 129 -9.06 -24.77 -9.42
CA GLY A 129 -7.90 -25.61 -9.78
C GLY A 129 -6.83 -24.86 -10.58
N ILE A 130 -6.73 -23.55 -10.42
CA ILE A 130 -5.74 -22.68 -11.08
C ILE A 130 -4.76 -22.10 -10.07
N PRO A 131 -3.54 -21.74 -10.51
CA PRO A 131 -2.57 -21.10 -9.61
C PRO A 131 -2.95 -19.66 -9.28
N HIS A 132 -2.36 -19.13 -8.22
CA HIS A 132 -2.49 -17.72 -7.84
C HIS A 132 -1.14 -17.08 -7.50
N VAL A 133 -1.11 -15.77 -7.53
CA VAL A 133 0.04 -14.92 -7.27
C VAL A 133 -0.31 -13.95 -6.15
N ASP A 134 0.51 -13.94 -5.11
CA ASP A 134 0.48 -12.89 -4.10
C ASP A 134 1.27 -11.69 -4.61
N HIS A 135 0.64 -10.54 -4.71
CA HIS A 135 1.30 -9.28 -4.97
C HIS A 135 1.46 -8.51 -3.66
N SER A 136 2.70 -8.35 -3.21
CA SER A 136 2.97 -7.57 -2.00
C SER A 136 2.62 -6.09 -2.22
N VAL A 137 2.28 -5.40 -1.15
CA VAL A 137 2.01 -3.95 -1.17
C VAL A 137 3.02 -3.16 -0.33
N GLY A 138 4.11 -3.81 0.09
CA GLY A 138 5.17 -3.20 0.89
C GLY A 138 5.89 -4.19 1.79
N ILE A 139 6.24 -3.78 3.01
CA ILE A 139 6.92 -4.61 3.99
C ILE A 139 6.01 -5.79 4.38
N LEU A 140 6.52 -7.01 4.30
CA LEU A 140 5.79 -8.22 4.67
C LEU A 140 5.34 -8.14 6.14
N ARG A 141 4.07 -8.37 6.36
CA ARG A 141 3.44 -8.34 7.68
C ARG A 141 3.81 -9.59 8.49
N PRO A 142 3.69 -9.55 9.83
CA PRO A 142 3.92 -10.73 10.65
C PRO A 142 3.10 -11.93 10.17
N LEU A 143 3.76 -13.07 9.96
CA LEU A 143 3.10 -14.29 9.46
C LEU A 143 2.03 -14.83 10.42
N SER A 144 2.09 -14.46 11.71
CA SER A 144 1.04 -14.72 12.70
C SER A 144 -0.31 -14.14 12.29
N MET A 145 -0.33 -13.00 11.62
CA MET A 145 -1.56 -12.35 11.13
C MET A 145 -2.25 -13.21 10.07
N PHE A 146 -1.49 -13.76 9.13
CA PHE A 146 -2.03 -14.65 8.09
C PHE A 146 -2.50 -16.00 8.67
N ARG A 147 -1.81 -16.53 9.69
CA ARG A 147 -2.27 -17.71 10.43
C ARG A 147 -3.61 -17.45 11.14
N LEU A 148 -3.76 -16.28 11.78
CA LEU A 148 -5.01 -15.90 12.43
C LEU A 148 -6.14 -15.69 11.41
N ALA A 149 -5.86 -15.04 10.29
CA ALA A 149 -6.82 -14.89 9.21
C ALA A 149 -7.26 -16.23 8.61
N ARG A 150 -6.31 -17.18 8.44
CA ARG A 150 -6.62 -18.55 8.01
C ARG A 150 -7.58 -19.26 8.97
N GLN A 151 -7.38 -19.12 10.29
CA GLN A 151 -8.30 -19.69 11.28
C GLN A 151 -9.73 -19.13 11.13
N MET A 152 -9.87 -17.84 10.79
CA MET A 152 -11.18 -17.23 10.51
C MET A 152 -11.83 -17.80 9.25
N LEU A 153 -11.04 -18.26 8.28
CA LEU A 153 -11.51 -18.82 7.01
C LEU A 153 -11.84 -20.32 7.06
N GLU A 154 -11.54 -21.01 8.16
CA GLU A 154 -11.78 -22.46 8.26
C GLU A 154 -13.21 -22.90 7.87
N PRO A 155 -14.30 -22.22 8.29
CA PRO A 155 -15.65 -22.55 7.86
C PRO A 155 -15.88 -22.37 6.36
N VAL A 156 -15.17 -21.43 5.72
CA VAL A 156 -15.24 -21.15 4.28
C VAL A 156 -14.53 -22.27 3.51
N TYR A 157 -13.35 -22.71 3.98
CA TYR A 157 -12.61 -23.82 3.40
C TYR A 157 -13.45 -25.11 3.39
N GLN A 158 -14.10 -25.40 4.52
CA GLN A 158 -15.00 -26.56 4.61
C GLN A 158 -16.19 -26.44 3.65
N ARG A 159 -16.81 -25.25 3.58
CA ARG A 159 -17.97 -25.01 2.68
C ARG A 159 -17.63 -25.21 1.22
N TRP A 160 -16.45 -24.75 0.77
CA TRP A 160 -16.04 -24.79 -0.62
C TRP A 160 -15.17 -26.00 -0.99
N GLY A 161 -14.82 -26.84 -0.01
CA GLY A 161 -14.00 -28.02 -0.22
C GLY A 161 -12.60 -27.72 -0.70
N VAL A 162 -11.99 -26.63 -0.17
CA VAL A 162 -10.64 -26.18 -0.50
C VAL A 162 -9.74 -26.29 0.74
N GLU A 163 -8.43 -26.42 0.50
CA GLU A 163 -7.40 -26.35 1.52
C GLU A 163 -6.28 -25.45 1.00
N LEU A 164 -5.85 -24.49 1.83
CA LEU A 164 -4.74 -23.58 1.54
C LEU A 164 -3.64 -23.77 2.59
N GLY A 165 -2.45 -23.34 2.24
CA GLY A 165 -1.30 -23.34 3.12
C GLY A 165 -1.51 -22.59 4.43
N PRO A 166 -0.51 -22.62 5.35
CA PRO A 166 -0.66 -22.11 6.72
C PRO A 166 -0.88 -20.61 6.82
N TYR A 167 -0.70 -19.88 5.73
CA TYR A 167 -0.78 -18.41 5.66
C TYR A 167 -1.93 -17.94 4.75
N ALA A 168 -3.05 -18.69 4.68
CA ALA A 168 -4.26 -18.36 3.93
C ALA A 168 -4.04 -18.20 2.40
N GLY A 169 -3.10 -18.94 1.84
CA GLY A 169 -2.72 -18.87 0.43
C GLY A 169 -1.41 -18.11 0.19
N LEU A 170 -1.03 -17.19 1.06
CA LEU A 170 0.26 -16.51 0.96
C LEU A 170 1.40 -17.55 0.92
N ALA A 171 2.26 -17.43 -0.05
CA ALA A 171 3.39 -18.32 -0.31
C ALA A 171 3.04 -19.74 -0.86
N ASP A 172 1.82 -19.95 -1.35
CA ASP A 172 1.47 -21.26 -1.92
C ASP A 172 2.06 -21.47 -3.32
N TYR A 173 2.16 -20.42 -4.15
CA TYR A 173 2.64 -20.53 -5.54
C TYR A 173 3.72 -19.52 -5.94
N LEU A 174 3.44 -18.24 -5.87
CA LEU A 174 4.33 -17.14 -6.24
C LEU A 174 4.01 -15.93 -5.37
N TYR A 175 5.03 -15.36 -4.75
CA TYR A 175 4.95 -14.08 -4.04
C TYR A 175 5.83 -13.05 -4.76
N LEU A 176 5.23 -12.00 -5.31
CA LEU A 176 5.94 -10.89 -5.92
C LEU A 176 6.23 -9.84 -4.83
N ASP A 177 7.49 -9.78 -4.41
CA ASP A 177 7.95 -8.90 -3.35
C ASP A 177 8.35 -7.54 -3.90
N VAL A 178 7.59 -6.49 -3.58
CA VAL A 178 7.89 -5.12 -4.00
C VAL A 178 8.71 -4.33 -2.98
N CYS A 179 9.08 -4.95 -1.85
CA CYS A 179 9.87 -4.30 -0.82
C CYS A 179 11.37 -4.46 -1.10
N PRO A 180 12.18 -3.38 -1.02
CA PRO A 180 13.63 -3.50 -1.16
C PRO A 180 14.22 -4.34 -0.01
N PRO A 181 15.28 -5.14 -0.27
CA PRO A 181 15.82 -6.10 0.71
C PRO A 181 16.22 -5.47 2.05
N SER A 182 16.81 -4.27 2.05
CA SER A 182 17.25 -3.62 3.29
C SER A 182 16.11 -3.09 4.16
N LEU A 183 14.90 -3.00 3.62
CA LEU A 183 13.69 -2.57 4.35
C LEU A 183 12.79 -3.76 4.69
N GLN A 184 12.98 -4.90 4.03
CA GLN A 184 12.07 -6.05 4.16
C GLN A 184 12.18 -6.69 5.55
N SER A 185 11.05 -7.21 6.01
CA SER A 185 10.97 -7.97 7.26
C SER A 185 11.70 -9.32 7.15
N ALA A 186 12.36 -9.77 8.22
CA ALA A 186 12.98 -11.10 8.29
C ALA A 186 11.98 -12.26 8.10
N TRP A 187 10.68 -12.02 8.13
CA TRP A 187 9.67 -13.02 7.79
C TRP A 187 9.79 -13.50 6.34
N ILE A 188 10.36 -12.69 5.44
CA ILE A 188 10.53 -13.03 4.02
C ILE A 188 11.35 -14.29 3.81
N ASP A 189 12.29 -14.59 4.68
CA ASP A 189 13.13 -15.79 4.62
C ASP A 189 12.31 -17.10 4.74
N GLN A 190 11.07 -17.01 5.22
CA GLN A 190 10.14 -18.15 5.29
C GLN A 190 9.29 -18.30 4.03
N ILE A 191 9.35 -17.34 3.09
CA ILE A 191 8.56 -17.33 1.85
C ILE A 191 9.44 -17.80 0.69
N THR A 192 9.56 -19.10 0.51
CA THR A 192 10.47 -19.72 -0.47
C THR A 192 10.11 -19.43 -1.92
N VAL A 193 8.92 -18.91 -2.18
CA VAL A 193 8.41 -18.52 -3.51
C VAL A 193 8.45 -16.99 -3.73
N ALA A 194 9.19 -16.25 -2.89
CA ALA A 194 9.33 -14.80 -3.01
C ALA A 194 10.30 -14.43 -4.14
N HIS A 195 9.81 -13.64 -5.08
CA HIS A 195 10.59 -13.08 -6.17
C HIS A 195 10.52 -11.56 -6.12
N PRO A 196 11.65 -10.85 -6.15
CA PRO A 196 11.64 -9.40 -6.12
C PRO A 196 11.04 -8.83 -7.40
N MET A 197 10.24 -7.78 -7.27
CA MET A 197 9.70 -7.02 -8.38
C MET A 197 9.62 -5.54 -8.00
N GLN A 198 10.21 -4.67 -8.82
CA GLN A 198 10.11 -3.24 -8.60
C GLN A 198 8.65 -2.78 -8.65
N ASN A 199 8.23 -2.06 -7.61
CA ASN A 199 6.98 -1.31 -7.66
C ASN A 199 7.24 -0.01 -8.43
N ALA A 200 7.07 -0.07 -9.74
CA ALA A 200 7.28 1.08 -10.60
C ALA A 200 6.37 2.25 -10.17
N ALA A 201 6.90 3.45 -10.17
CA ALA A 201 6.13 4.64 -9.88
C ALA A 201 4.92 4.74 -10.82
N ILE A 202 3.75 5.03 -10.26
CA ILE A 202 2.55 5.28 -11.06
C ILE A 202 2.75 6.65 -11.70
N PRO A 203 2.82 6.75 -13.04
CA PRO A 203 2.95 8.03 -13.68
C PRO A 203 1.73 8.90 -13.35
N PRO A 204 1.90 10.23 -13.33
CA PRO A 204 0.77 11.14 -13.18
C PRO A 204 -0.23 10.92 -14.31
N ASP A 205 -1.47 11.34 -14.10
CA ASP A 205 -2.47 11.37 -15.17
C ASP A 205 -1.89 12.17 -16.37
N PRO A 206 -2.01 11.67 -17.62
CA PRO A 206 -1.47 12.37 -18.79
C PRO A 206 -1.92 13.84 -18.92
N ASP A 207 -3.11 14.16 -18.41
CA ASP A 207 -3.66 15.51 -18.42
C ASP A 207 -3.27 16.34 -17.18
N GLU A 208 -2.62 15.73 -16.17
CA GLU A 208 -2.20 16.40 -14.95
C GLU A 208 -0.88 17.14 -15.17
N GLN A 209 -0.94 18.46 -15.04
CA GLN A 209 0.24 19.30 -15.14
C GLN A 209 0.76 19.68 -13.76
N PRO A 210 2.09 19.82 -13.59
CA PRO A 210 2.63 20.34 -12.35
C PRO A 210 2.07 21.73 -12.07
N PRO A 211 1.72 22.04 -10.82
CA PRO A 211 1.29 23.39 -10.44
C PRO A 211 2.33 24.44 -10.82
N ALA A 212 1.90 25.60 -11.32
CA ALA A 212 2.82 26.65 -11.79
C ALA A 212 3.79 27.14 -10.69
N TRP A 213 3.30 27.22 -9.43
CA TRP A 213 4.11 27.63 -8.28
C TRP A 213 5.26 26.67 -7.98
N LEU A 214 5.25 25.43 -8.45
CA LEU A 214 6.29 24.44 -8.23
C LEU A 214 7.65 24.90 -8.84
N ALA A 215 7.59 25.59 -9.97
CA ALA A 215 8.78 26.19 -10.61
C ALA A 215 9.26 27.48 -9.92
N GLU A 216 8.45 28.03 -9.02
CA GLU A 216 8.74 29.29 -8.31
C GLU A 216 9.25 29.06 -6.87
N LEU A 217 9.41 27.80 -6.45
CA LEU A 217 9.93 27.46 -5.13
C LEU A 217 11.31 28.10 -4.92
N ALA A 218 11.49 28.70 -3.75
CA ALA A 218 12.76 29.29 -3.36
C ALA A 218 13.86 28.24 -3.25
N ASP A 219 15.12 28.60 -3.46
CA ASP A 219 16.31 27.76 -3.30
C ASP A 219 16.57 27.47 -1.79
N ARG A 220 15.82 26.54 -1.24
CA ARG A 220 15.87 26.03 0.13
C ARG A 220 15.18 24.66 0.22
N PRO A 221 15.44 23.85 1.27
CA PRO A 221 14.83 22.54 1.40
C PRO A 221 13.29 22.58 1.30
N THR A 222 12.72 21.60 0.62
CA THR A 222 11.27 21.46 0.43
C THR A 222 10.73 20.28 1.22
N LEU A 223 9.77 20.56 2.09
CA LEU A 223 9.03 19.58 2.87
C LEU A 223 7.70 19.27 2.20
N TYR A 224 7.45 18.01 1.90
CA TYR A 224 6.13 17.55 1.47
C TYR A 224 5.37 16.91 2.64
N VAL A 225 4.08 17.24 2.79
CA VAL A 225 3.19 16.73 3.85
C VAL A 225 1.98 16.06 3.24
N SER A 226 1.79 14.77 3.53
CA SER A 226 0.60 14.02 3.12
C SER A 226 0.25 12.93 4.13
N LEU A 227 -0.99 12.91 4.61
CA LEU A 227 -1.49 11.89 5.53
C LEU A 227 -2.32 10.80 4.81
N GLY A 228 -2.18 10.68 3.49
CA GLY A 228 -2.85 9.68 2.66
C GLY A 228 -4.34 9.94 2.43
N THR A 229 -5.07 8.89 2.04
CA THR A 229 -6.47 8.99 1.58
C THR A 229 -7.51 8.48 2.58
N VAL A 230 -7.10 7.71 3.60
CA VAL A 230 -8.04 7.05 4.54
C VAL A 230 -8.01 7.67 5.95
N PHE A 231 -6.83 8.02 6.47
CA PHE A 231 -6.62 8.50 7.83
C PHE A 231 -6.27 10.00 7.88
N ASN A 232 -6.84 10.80 7.00
CA ASN A 232 -6.52 12.21 6.82
C ASN A 232 -7.62 13.17 7.33
N ASN A 233 -8.59 12.67 8.09
CA ASN A 233 -9.77 13.44 8.50
C ASN A 233 -9.56 14.25 9.80
N ASP A 234 -8.39 14.18 10.42
CA ASP A 234 -8.09 14.99 11.60
C ASP A 234 -7.24 16.22 11.20
N PRO A 235 -7.87 17.40 11.05
CA PRO A 235 -7.17 18.63 10.69
C PRO A 235 -6.20 19.11 11.78
N THR A 236 -6.30 18.59 13.02
CA THR A 236 -5.40 19.00 14.11
C THR A 236 -3.99 18.52 13.88
N VAL A 237 -3.81 17.34 13.28
CA VAL A 237 -2.50 16.80 12.92
C VAL A 237 -1.82 17.69 11.86
N PHE A 238 -2.56 18.05 10.79
CA PHE A 238 -2.03 18.98 9.78
C PHE A 238 -1.67 20.35 10.38
N ARG A 239 -2.54 20.90 11.24
CA ARG A 239 -2.27 22.18 11.90
C ARG A 239 -1.00 22.12 12.76
N SER A 240 -0.81 21.05 13.53
CA SER A 240 0.40 20.86 14.34
C SER A 240 1.65 20.76 13.48
N ILE A 241 1.59 20.08 12.33
CA ILE A 241 2.69 19.99 11.38
C ILE A 241 3.00 21.36 10.80
N LEU A 242 2.02 22.07 10.25
CA LEU A 242 2.21 23.39 9.65
C LEU A 242 2.71 24.43 10.67
N GLU A 243 2.23 24.40 11.90
CA GLU A 243 2.73 25.27 12.98
C GLU A 243 4.17 24.92 13.37
N GLY A 244 4.52 23.62 13.37
CA GLY A 244 5.88 23.16 13.66
C GLY A 244 6.91 23.67 12.67
N VAL A 245 6.53 23.77 11.40
CA VAL A 245 7.43 24.24 10.31
C VAL A 245 7.36 25.75 10.08
N ARG A 246 6.43 26.44 10.75
CA ARG A 246 6.32 27.90 10.68
C ARG A 246 7.61 28.56 11.13
N GLY A 247 8.19 29.38 10.26
CA GLY A 247 9.45 30.07 10.52
C GLY A 247 10.72 29.25 10.29
N GLU A 248 10.61 27.98 9.92
CA GLU A 248 11.76 27.22 9.43
C GLU A 248 12.10 27.67 7.99
N PRO A 249 13.39 27.65 7.60
CA PRO A 249 13.82 28.08 6.27
C PRO A 249 13.56 26.99 5.22
N VAL A 250 12.29 26.54 5.09
CA VAL A 250 11.88 25.50 4.16
C VAL A 250 10.71 25.95 3.28
N ASN A 251 10.58 25.40 2.09
CA ASN A 251 9.31 25.40 1.36
C ASN A 251 8.42 24.28 1.92
N VAL A 252 7.13 24.48 1.91
CA VAL A 252 6.17 23.47 2.38
C VAL A 252 5.12 23.23 1.32
N ILE A 253 4.93 21.97 0.95
CA ILE A 253 3.85 21.50 0.09
C ILE A 253 2.99 20.56 0.94
N ALA A 254 1.70 20.83 1.07
CA ALA A 254 0.77 19.98 1.81
C ALA A 254 -0.39 19.54 0.91
N THR A 255 -0.66 18.23 0.83
CA THR A 255 -1.87 17.70 0.19
C THR A 255 -2.80 17.12 1.24
N VAL A 256 -4.01 17.73 1.36
CA VAL A 256 -4.97 17.35 2.41
C VAL A 256 -5.87 16.17 2.04
N GLY A 257 -5.83 15.71 0.79
CA GLY A 257 -6.67 14.65 0.25
C GLY A 257 -7.96 15.14 -0.38
N ARG A 258 -8.51 14.34 -1.30
CA ARG A 258 -9.65 14.73 -2.18
C ARG A 258 -10.92 15.11 -1.42
N SER A 259 -11.14 14.56 -0.23
CA SER A 259 -12.32 14.79 0.60
C SER A 259 -12.23 15.98 1.54
N ASN A 260 -11.06 16.57 1.71
CA ASN A 260 -10.83 17.70 2.62
C ASN A 260 -10.70 19.02 1.85
N ASP A 261 -10.99 20.14 2.55
CA ASP A 261 -10.84 21.48 1.97
C ASP A 261 -9.53 22.12 2.49
N PRO A 262 -8.62 22.55 1.60
CA PRO A 262 -7.43 23.31 2.00
C PRO A 262 -7.75 24.54 2.87
N ALA A 263 -8.91 25.18 2.64
CA ALA A 263 -9.35 26.34 3.40
C ALA A 263 -9.56 26.09 4.91
N ASP A 264 -9.79 24.83 5.30
CA ASP A 264 -9.94 24.43 6.71
C ASP A 264 -8.64 24.61 7.53
N LEU A 265 -7.49 24.71 6.85
CA LEU A 265 -6.21 24.98 7.49
C LEU A 265 -5.91 26.49 7.66
N GLY A 266 -6.82 27.36 7.16
CA GLY A 266 -6.69 28.81 7.23
C GLY A 266 -5.60 29.39 6.32
N PRO A 267 -5.38 30.74 6.38
CA PRO A 267 -4.38 31.38 5.55
C PRO A 267 -2.95 30.92 5.91
N GLN A 268 -2.17 30.67 4.87
CA GLN A 268 -0.78 30.23 4.98
C GLN A 268 0.16 31.30 4.42
N PRO A 269 1.43 31.37 4.88
CA PRO A 269 2.44 32.25 4.27
C PRO A 269 2.81 31.77 2.85
N ASP A 270 3.36 32.67 2.02
CA ASP A 270 3.63 32.44 0.58
C ASP A 270 4.50 31.20 0.27
N HIS A 271 5.29 30.74 1.21
CA HIS A 271 6.14 29.56 1.06
C HIS A 271 5.46 28.23 1.44
N VAL A 272 4.18 28.27 1.79
CA VAL A 272 3.38 27.10 2.17
C VAL A 272 2.24 26.95 1.17
N HIS A 273 2.32 25.94 0.32
CA HIS A 273 1.30 25.59 -0.67
C HIS A 273 0.45 24.47 -0.13
N VAL A 274 -0.85 24.72 0.06
CA VAL A 274 -1.81 23.72 0.51
C VAL A 274 -2.76 23.41 -0.63
N GLU A 275 -2.72 22.17 -1.08
CA GLU A 275 -3.50 21.68 -2.20
C GLU A 275 -4.46 20.57 -1.74
N ARG A 276 -5.58 20.43 -2.44
CA ARG A 276 -6.48 19.31 -2.21
C ARG A 276 -5.82 18.00 -2.60
N TYR A 277 -5.27 17.96 -3.79
CA TYR A 277 -4.59 16.82 -4.37
C TYR A 277 -3.66 17.26 -5.51
N VAL A 278 -2.46 16.73 -5.51
CA VAL A 278 -1.51 16.73 -6.63
C VAL A 278 -0.86 15.35 -6.63
N SER A 279 -0.60 14.79 -7.81
CA SER A 279 0.09 13.50 -7.92
C SER A 279 1.45 13.56 -7.24
N GLN A 280 1.75 12.59 -6.39
CA GLN A 280 3.05 12.49 -5.72
C GLN A 280 4.21 12.41 -6.73
N ALA A 281 4.01 11.76 -7.87
CA ALA A 281 5.01 11.67 -8.92
C ALA A 281 5.44 13.03 -9.48
N LEU A 282 4.57 14.05 -9.40
CA LEU A 282 4.92 15.42 -9.79
C LEU A 282 5.63 16.19 -8.67
N LEU A 283 5.41 15.84 -7.41
CA LEU A 283 5.90 16.58 -6.24
C LEU A 283 7.21 16.04 -5.69
N LEU A 284 7.32 14.71 -5.55
CA LEU A 284 8.46 14.07 -4.88
C LEU A 284 9.83 14.44 -5.45
N PRO A 285 10.01 14.59 -6.80
CA PRO A 285 11.29 15.01 -7.37
C PRO A 285 11.77 16.41 -6.93
N HIS A 286 10.88 17.21 -6.33
CA HIS A 286 11.17 18.56 -5.85
C HIS A 286 11.32 18.66 -4.32
N CYS A 287 11.33 17.52 -3.62
CA CYS A 287 11.29 17.45 -2.17
C CYS A 287 12.60 16.94 -1.59
N ASP A 288 12.90 17.34 -0.35
CA ASP A 288 14.07 16.90 0.42
C ASP A 288 13.66 16.03 1.63
N VAL A 289 12.49 16.28 2.19
CA VAL A 289 11.93 15.54 3.34
C VAL A 289 10.43 15.37 3.15
N VAL A 290 9.88 14.25 3.62
CA VAL A 290 8.43 13.99 3.56
C VAL A 290 7.87 13.73 4.95
N VAL A 291 6.73 14.33 5.28
CA VAL A 291 5.88 13.90 6.41
C VAL A 291 4.75 13.06 5.85
N ASN A 292 4.66 11.82 6.29
CA ASN A 292 3.59 10.91 5.86
C ASN A 292 3.11 10.01 7.00
N GLN A 293 2.00 9.29 6.78
CA GLN A 293 1.44 8.39 7.78
C GLN A 293 2.10 7.00 7.82
N GLY A 294 3.04 6.67 6.93
CA GLY A 294 3.68 5.35 6.88
C GLY A 294 2.87 4.28 6.13
N GLY A 295 1.97 4.66 5.21
CA GLY A 295 1.24 3.74 4.34
C GLY A 295 2.10 3.23 3.17
N THR A 296 1.44 2.70 2.13
CA THR A 296 2.13 2.12 0.95
C THR A 296 2.96 3.12 0.15
N ALA A 297 2.68 4.43 0.29
CA ALA A 297 3.45 5.50 -0.35
C ALA A 297 4.93 5.56 0.09
N ILE A 298 5.31 4.92 1.20
CA ILE A 298 6.71 4.90 1.65
C ILE A 298 7.68 4.39 0.59
N LEU A 299 7.26 3.43 -0.25
CA LEU A 299 8.11 2.90 -1.32
C LEU A 299 8.36 3.93 -2.42
N SER A 300 7.34 4.71 -2.80
CA SER A 300 7.50 5.78 -3.78
C SER A 300 8.40 6.92 -3.24
N ILE A 301 8.27 7.23 -1.95
CA ILE A 301 9.11 8.24 -1.28
C ILE A 301 10.57 7.78 -1.22
N LEU A 302 10.80 6.51 -0.86
CA LEU A 302 12.14 5.93 -0.82
C LEU A 302 12.75 5.74 -2.21
N ALA A 303 11.95 5.52 -3.25
CA ALA A 303 12.43 5.47 -4.62
C ALA A 303 13.04 6.80 -5.09
N GLU A 304 12.60 7.93 -4.53
CA GLU A 304 13.20 9.25 -4.73
C GLU A 304 14.35 9.55 -3.75
N GLY A 305 14.73 8.60 -2.90
CA GLY A 305 15.82 8.77 -1.93
C GLY A 305 15.50 9.71 -0.79
N LEU A 306 14.23 9.93 -0.46
CA LEU A 306 13.78 10.92 0.51
C LEU A 306 13.63 10.32 1.92
N PRO A 307 14.24 10.93 2.95
CA PRO A 307 13.98 10.62 4.34
C PRO A 307 12.61 11.18 4.77
N MET A 308 12.04 10.61 5.86
CA MET A 308 10.68 10.98 6.22
C MET A 308 10.42 11.08 7.72
N ILE A 309 9.47 11.94 8.11
CA ILE A 309 8.81 11.92 9.41
C ILE A 309 7.54 11.08 9.25
N VAL A 310 7.41 10.02 10.04
CA VAL A 310 6.25 9.12 9.99
C VAL A 310 5.30 9.44 11.14
N VAL A 311 4.03 9.67 10.80
CA VAL A 311 2.97 10.02 11.74
C VAL A 311 1.88 8.93 11.65
N PRO A 312 2.10 7.72 12.21
CA PRO A 312 1.20 6.60 12.02
C PRO A 312 -0.15 6.84 12.69
N GLN A 313 -1.25 6.56 11.97
CA GLN A 313 -2.64 6.74 12.42
C GLN A 313 -3.37 5.40 12.59
N GLY A 314 -2.95 4.37 11.87
CA GLY A 314 -3.62 3.07 11.88
C GLY A 314 -3.03 2.05 10.91
N ALA A 315 -3.71 0.93 10.72
CA ALA A 315 -3.30 -0.15 9.82
C ALA A 315 -1.85 -0.63 10.06
N ASN A 316 -1.10 -0.93 8.99
CA ASN A 316 0.31 -1.34 9.04
C ASN A 316 1.30 -0.18 9.28
N GLN A 317 0.80 1.04 9.44
CA GLN A 317 1.64 2.24 9.50
C GLN A 317 2.62 2.22 10.69
N PHE A 318 2.20 1.66 11.85
CA PHE A 318 3.10 1.48 13.00
C PHE A 318 4.23 0.50 12.73
N HIS A 319 3.95 -0.58 12.00
CA HIS A 319 4.95 -1.55 11.59
C HIS A 319 5.94 -0.94 10.59
N ASN A 320 5.42 -0.23 9.59
CA ASN A 320 6.23 0.46 8.60
C ASN A 320 7.10 1.56 9.26
N ALA A 321 6.55 2.33 10.21
CA ALA A 321 7.28 3.35 10.94
C ALA A 321 8.49 2.75 11.69
N ALA A 322 8.31 1.64 12.39
CA ALA A 322 9.39 0.96 13.09
C ALA A 322 10.48 0.45 12.12
N ALA A 323 10.11 -0.07 10.97
CA ALA A 323 11.08 -0.52 9.95
C ALA A 323 11.87 0.64 9.35
N LEU A 324 11.21 1.75 9.03
CA LEU A 324 11.85 2.97 8.50
C LEU A 324 12.83 3.60 9.52
N GLU A 325 12.46 3.58 10.80
CA GLU A 325 13.32 4.07 11.88
C GLU A 325 14.53 3.14 12.08
N ALA A 326 14.33 1.82 12.06
CA ALA A 326 15.40 0.82 12.14
C ALA A 326 16.37 0.92 10.95
N ALA A 327 15.86 1.19 9.73
CA ALA A 327 16.66 1.45 8.54
C ALA A 327 17.37 2.82 8.58
N GLY A 328 17.02 3.68 9.54
CA GLY A 328 17.60 5.02 9.71
C GLY A 328 17.22 5.99 8.59
N VAL A 329 16.06 5.80 7.95
CA VAL A 329 15.52 6.67 6.88
C VAL A 329 14.27 7.41 7.32
N GLY A 330 13.80 7.15 8.54
CA GLY A 330 12.63 7.81 9.11
C GLY A 330 12.77 8.12 10.59
N ARG A 331 11.93 9.04 11.05
CA ARG A 331 11.71 9.39 12.45
C ARG A 331 10.22 9.35 12.73
N THR A 332 9.80 8.85 13.87
CA THR A 332 8.39 8.56 14.16
C THR A 332 7.84 9.51 15.22
N LEU A 333 6.67 10.08 14.94
CA LEU A 333 5.83 10.78 15.92
C LEU A 333 4.53 9.99 16.13
N LEU A 334 4.42 9.31 17.24
CA LEU A 334 3.23 8.51 17.56
C LEU A 334 1.99 9.40 17.83
N PRO A 335 0.76 8.87 17.76
CA PRO A 335 -0.44 9.59 18.16
C PRO A 335 -0.28 10.22 19.55
N GLY A 336 -0.64 11.50 19.67
CA GLY A 336 -0.45 12.29 20.89
C GLY A 336 0.96 12.92 21.04
N GLN A 337 1.94 12.55 20.23
CA GLN A 337 3.26 13.17 20.18
C GLN A 337 3.39 14.25 19.10
N VAL A 338 2.41 14.37 18.21
CA VAL A 338 2.46 15.35 17.09
C VAL A 338 2.13 16.74 17.63
N THR A 339 3.17 17.48 17.95
CA THR A 339 3.11 18.88 18.39
C THR A 339 3.98 19.74 17.47
N ALA A 340 3.78 21.05 17.47
CA ALA A 340 4.62 21.98 16.72
C ALA A 340 6.11 21.85 17.09
N GLU A 341 6.41 21.62 18.37
CA GLU A 341 7.78 21.48 18.87
C GLU A 341 8.41 20.15 18.40
N SER A 342 7.69 19.02 18.53
CA SER A 342 8.21 17.72 18.09
C SER A 342 8.43 17.66 16.58
N VAL A 343 7.49 18.17 15.78
CA VAL A 343 7.63 18.26 14.33
C VAL A 343 8.86 19.06 13.93
N ARG A 344 9.07 20.24 14.56
CA ARG A 344 10.24 21.07 14.32
C ARG A 344 11.54 20.35 14.67
N THR A 345 11.57 19.66 15.81
CA THR A 345 12.72 18.88 16.27
C THR A 345 13.08 17.78 15.28
N GLU A 346 12.08 17.00 14.84
CA GLU A 346 12.33 15.90 13.91
C GLU A 346 12.68 16.38 12.50
N LEU A 347 12.09 17.49 12.02
CA LEU A 347 12.45 18.10 10.74
C LEU A 347 13.93 18.55 10.74
N ARG A 348 14.35 19.28 11.78
CA ARG A 348 15.74 19.71 11.91
C ARG A 348 16.70 18.51 11.98
N ALA A 349 16.35 17.46 12.75
CA ALA A 349 17.17 16.27 12.83
C ALA A 349 17.38 15.59 11.46
N LEU A 350 16.37 15.59 10.59
CA LEU A 350 16.49 15.05 9.24
C LEU A 350 17.31 15.96 8.29
N LEU A 351 17.15 17.29 8.42
CA LEU A 351 17.87 18.26 7.56
C LEU A 351 19.33 18.44 7.99
N ASP A 352 19.64 18.40 9.29
CA ASP A 352 20.98 18.64 9.83
C ASP A 352 21.89 17.40 9.73
N ASP A 353 21.33 16.16 9.67
CA ASP A 353 22.09 14.94 9.49
C ASP A 353 21.96 14.37 8.06
N PRO A 354 22.94 14.59 7.18
CA PRO A 354 22.91 14.06 5.81
C PRO A 354 22.89 12.51 5.76
N GLY A 355 23.14 11.83 6.85
CA GLY A 355 23.08 10.37 6.95
C GLY A 355 21.71 9.81 6.63
N TYR A 356 20.61 10.51 6.93
CA TYR A 356 19.26 10.09 6.58
C TYR A 356 19.08 10.04 5.06
N GLY A 357 19.39 11.11 4.35
CA GLY A 357 19.33 11.17 2.89
C GLY A 357 20.26 10.15 2.22
N GLN A 358 21.48 9.95 2.74
CA GLN A 358 22.41 8.95 2.22
C GLN A 358 21.88 7.51 2.36
N ARG A 359 21.23 7.19 3.48
CA ARG A 359 20.58 5.87 3.67
C ARG A 359 19.37 5.71 2.78
N ALA A 360 18.53 6.74 2.65
CA ALA A 360 17.38 6.72 1.75
C ALA A 360 17.84 6.57 0.29
N GLY A 361 18.90 7.26 -0.14
CA GLY A 361 19.49 7.11 -1.47
C GLY A 361 20.02 5.68 -1.75
N ARG A 362 20.55 4.98 -0.73
CA ARG A 362 20.92 3.57 -0.89
C ARG A 362 19.72 2.67 -1.12
N ILE A 363 18.61 2.91 -0.41
CA ILE A 363 17.36 2.17 -0.62
C ILE A 363 16.78 2.49 -2.01
N ALA A 364 16.85 3.74 -2.47
CA ALA A 364 16.46 4.11 -3.83
C ALA A 364 17.24 3.30 -4.88
N ALA A 365 18.56 3.17 -4.73
CA ALA A 365 19.38 2.35 -5.62
C ALA A 365 19.04 0.85 -5.56
N GLU A 366 18.64 0.32 -4.39
CA GLU A 366 18.14 -1.06 -4.29
C GLU A 366 16.82 -1.22 -5.06
N ILE A 367 15.89 -0.27 -4.91
CA ILE A 367 14.61 -0.28 -5.63
C ILE A 367 14.85 -0.22 -7.15
N GLU A 368 15.75 0.64 -7.61
CA GLU A 368 16.10 0.77 -9.03
C GLU A 368 16.71 -0.53 -9.60
N ALA A 369 17.48 -1.24 -8.78
CA ALA A 369 18.11 -2.50 -9.17
C ALA A 369 17.15 -3.71 -9.17
N MET A 370 15.96 -3.60 -8.60
CA MET A 370 14.96 -4.68 -8.60
C MET A 370 14.45 -4.95 -10.02
N PRO A 371 14.12 -6.21 -10.37
CA PRO A 371 13.51 -6.55 -11.65
C PRO A 371 12.19 -5.77 -11.87
N GLY A 372 12.03 -5.19 -13.06
CA GLY A 372 10.80 -4.45 -13.39
C GLY A 372 9.57 -5.34 -13.60
N PRO A 373 8.37 -4.75 -13.79
CA PRO A 373 7.11 -5.49 -13.97
C PRO A 373 7.11 -6.50 -15.13
N VAL A 374 7.95 -6.30 -16.15
CA VAL A 374 8.13 -7.27 -17.27
C VAL A 374 8.64 -8.62 -16.77
N GLU A 375 9.49 -8.65 -15.75
CA GLU A 375 9.90 -9.92 -15.14
C GLU A 375 8.77 -10.55 -14.35
N GLY A 376 7.94 -9.72 -13.68
CA GLY A 376 6.71 -10.18 -13.06
C GLY A 376 5.77 -10.87 -14.07
N VAL A 377 5.62 -10.31 -15.28
CA VAL A 377 4.84 -10.95 -16.37
C VAL A 377 5.38 -12.34 -16.69
N ARG A 378 6.70 -12.50 -16.87
CA ARG A 378 7.33 -13.81 -17.18
C ARG A 378 7.10 -14.83 -16.08
N LEU A 379 7.15 -14.40 -14.81
CA LEU A 379 6.86 -15.28 -13.67
C LEU A 379 5.39 -15.71 -13.67
N VAL A 380 4.46 -14.81 -13.95
CA VAL A 380 3.03 -15.10 -14.03
C VAL A 380 2.72 -16.04 -15.20
N GLU A 381 3.31 -15.82 -16.39
CA GLU A 381 3.20 -16.72 -17.54
C GLU A 381 3.73 -18.12 -17.23
N ARG A 382 4.91 -18.19 -16.66
CA ARG A 382 5.52 -19.45 -16.24
C ARG A 382 4.69 -20.18 -15.20
N LEU A 383 4.12 -19.46 -14.23
CA LEU A 383 3.23 -20.04 -13.24
C LEU A 383 1.97 -20.62 -13.87
N ALA A 384 1.35 -19.90 -14.81
CA ALA A 384 0.16 -20.35 -15.53
C ALA A 384 0.45 -21.59 -16.42
N GLU A 385 1.69 -21.77 -16.90
CA GLU A 385 2.10 -22.96 -17.67
C GLU A 385 2.44 -24.15 -16.76
N GLU A 386 3.20 -23.91 -15.67
CA GLU A 386 3.74 -24.97 -14.83
C GLU A 386 2.76 -25.49 -13.77
N HIS A 387 1.77 -24.69 -13.35
CA HIS A 387 0.78 -24.99 -12.31
C HIS A 387 1.41 -25.52 -11.00
N ARG A 388 2.59 -25.03 -10.62
CA ARG A 388 3.33 -25.43 -9.41
C ARG A 388 4.04 -24.25 -8.77
N PRO A 389 4.36 -24.33 -7.46
CA PRO A 389 5.11 -23.27 -6.79
C PRO A 389 6.42 -22.90 -7.50
N LEU A 390 6.65 -21.60 -7.71
CA LEU A 390 7.88 -21.08 -8.28
C LEU A 390 8.86 -20.75 -7.16
N VAL A 391 9.63 -21.74 -6.73
CA VAL A 391 10.64 -21.55 -5.66
C VAL A 391 11.77 -20.65 -6.18
N ALA A 392 12.10 -19.61 -5.41
CA ALA A 392 13.24 -18.74 -5.69
C ALA A 392 14.57 -19.53 -5.53
N LYS A 393 15.55 -19.19 -6.37
CA LYS A 393 16.85 -19.86 -6.38
C LYS A 393 17.79 -19.27 -5.32
#